data_ff92fc019eb98472eb59a3495b1076ec
#
_entry.id   ff92fc019eb98472eb59a3495b1076ec
#
_cell.length_a   1.000
_cell.length_b   1.000
_cell.length_c   1.000
_cell.angle_alpha   90.00
_cell.angle_beta   90.00
_cell.angle_gamma   90.00
#
_symmetry.space_group_name_H-M   'P 1'
#
loop_
_entity.id
_entity.type
_entity.pdbx_description
1 polymer ?
#
loop_
_entity_poly.entity_id
_entity_poly.type
_entity_poly.pdbx_seq_one_letter_code
_entity_poly.pdbx_strand_id
1 'polypeptide(L)'
;MEKEHRKIGAAILLVSTALFVFFLARSRTNAHHPECAVIPAVMVEVKGDIPKPGIYTFESATATVAMAADMAGCSCDIPADIARQQLASGQSLDILRNEQGITIRFGRMPGEVLLACGLKLDLNSASLDELLLIPQMRSEIAASIVERRREKAWEQVDDLTEIRGVGSKTAQKLQDYLEISPLNGQR
;
A
#
# COMPACT_ATOMS: atom_id res chain seq x y z
N MET A 1 25.95 38.94 53.74
CA MET A 1 25.68 39.06 52.27
C MET A 1 25.86 37.74 51.50
N GLU A 2 26.88 36.98 51.78
CA GLU A 2 27.19 35.74 51.06
C GLU A 2 26.12 34.64 51.17
N LYS A 3 25.41 34.51 52.29
CA LYS A 3 24.32 33.52 52.46
C LYS A 3 23.06 33.84 51.66
N GLU A 4 22.78 35.08 51.37
CA GLU A 4 21.64 35.52 50.56
C GLU A 4 21.88 35.26 49.06
N HIS A 5 23.10 35.51 48.57
CA HIS A 5 23.45 35.22 47.18
C HIS A 5 23.41 33.72 46.87
N ARG A 6 23.77 32.86 47.84
CA ARG A 6 23.65 31.39 47.68
C ARG A 6 22.19 30.92 47.60
N LYS A 7 21.27 31.54 48.35
CA LYS A 7 19.84 31.22 48.30
C LYS A 7 19.21 31.67 46.99
N ILE A 8 19.58 32.81 46.44
CA ILE A 8 19.11 33.34 45.17
C ILE A 8 19.63 32.47 44.03
N GLY A 9 20.90 32.05 44.03
CA GLY A 9 21.47 31.17 43.06
C GLY A 9 20.78 29.80 43.03
N ALA A 10 20.48 29.19 44.19
CA ALA A 10 19.75 27.93 44.29
C ALA A 10 18.32 28.06 43.80
N ALA A 11 17.64 29.16 44.06
CA ALA A 11 16.28 29.40 43.56
C ALA A 11 16.23 29.54 42.02
N ILE A 12 17.20 30.26 41.45
CA ILE A 12 17.31 30.40 39.97
C ILE A 12 17.57 29.05 39.31
N LEU A 13 18.45 28.22 39.90
CA LEU A 13 18.72 26.87 39.36
C LEU A 13 17.49 26.00 39.41
N LEU A 14 16.72 26.00 40.48
CA LEU A 14 15.48 25.24 40.62
C LEU A 14 14.40 25.69 39.62
N VAL A 15 14.26 26.99 39.40
CA VAL A 15 13.30 27.51 38.42
C VAL A 15 13.72 27.15 36.99
N SER A 16 15.01 27.20 36.66
CA SER A 16 15.50 26.83 35.32
C SER A 16 15.36 25.35 35.05
N THR A 17 15.62 24.48 36.03
CA THR A 17 15.40 23.04 35.88
C THR A 17 13.93 22.68 35.77
N ALA A 18 13.05 23.34 36.54
CA ALA A 18 11.60 23.14 36.41
C ALA A 18 11.06 23.59 35.05
N LEU A 19 11.53 24.73 34.52
CA LEU A 19 11.20 25.20 33.18
C LEU A 19 11.71 24.25 32.10
N PHE A 20 12.91 23.71 32.25
CA PHE A 20 13.47 22.74 31.30
C PHE A 20 12.70 21.42 31.30
N VAL A 21 12.37 20.91 32.50
CA VAL A 21 11.52 19.69 32.62
C VAL A 21 10.11 19.94 32.07
N PHE A 22 9.52 21.11 32.34
CA PHE A 22 8.23 21.49 31.78
C PHE A 22 8.28 21.61 30.26
N PHE A 23 9.35 22.16 29.69
CA PHE A 23 9.55 22.23 28.25
C PHE A 23 9.73 20.85 27.64
N LEU A 24 10.51 19.97 28.27
CA LEU A 24 10.66 18.57 27.83
C LEU A 24 9.35 17.77 27.96
N ALA A 25 8.56 18.00 29.01
CA ALA A 25 7.26 17.36 29.18
C ALA A 25 6.26 17.87 28.12
N ARG A 26 6.29 19.17 27.80
CA ARG A 26 5.44 19.77 26.77
C ARG A 26 5.83 19.33 25.35
N SER A 27 7.11 19.04 25.11
CA SER A 27 7.59 18.48 23.83
C SER A 27 7.19 17.02 23.66
N ARG A 28 6.77 16.35 24.74
CA ARG A 28 6.21 14.99 24.74
C ARG A 28 4.68 14.95 24.64
N THR A 29 3.99 16.08 24.64
CA THR A 29 2.64 16.09 24.15
C THR A 29 2.75 15.78 22.66
N ASN A 30 2.64 14.51 22.35
CA ASN A 30 2.38 14.03 21.01
C ASN A 30 1.47 15.05 20.35
N ALA A 31 1.94 15.66 19.26
CA ALA A 31 1.02 16.13 18.28
C ALA A 31 0.11 14.93 18.00
N HIS A 32 -1.07 14.93 18.61
CA HIS A 32 -2.16 14.14 18.15
C HIS A 32 -2.39 14.69 16.74
N HIS A 33 -1.66 14.16 15.77
CA HIS A 33 -2.10 14.20 14.41
C HIS A 33 -3.53 13.68 14.51
N PRO A 34 -4.54 14.46 14.13
CA PRO A 34 -5.85 13.88 13.94
C PRO A 34 -5.55 12.68 13.03
N GLU A 35 -5.82 11.50 13.55
CA GLU A 35 -5.80 10.28 12.77
C GLU A 35 -6.81 10.57 11.66
N CYS A 36 -6.28 11.11 10.56
CA CYS A 36 -7.05 11.27 9.35
C CYS A 36 -7.47 9.84 9.08
N ALA A 37 -8.73 9.54 9.29
CA ALA A 37 -9.28 8.25 8.96
C ALA A 37 -8.81 8.00 7.53
N VAL A 38 -7.82 7.14 7.37
CA VAL A 38 -7.32 6.75 6.06
C VAL A 38 -8.49 5.98 5.46
N ILE A 39 -9.34 6.72 4.76
CA ILE A 39 -10.38 6.10 3.94
C ILE A 39 -9.57 5.26 2.95
N PRO A 40 -9.73 3.93 2.95
CA PRO A 40 -8.95 3.08 2.07
C PRO A 40 -9.24 3.52 0.64
N ALA A 41 -8.28 4.22 0.06
CA ALA A 41 -8.38 4.65 -1.32
C ALA A 41 -8.24 3.42 -2.23
N VAL A 42 -9.21 3.21 -3.11
CA VAL A 42 -9.14 2.18 -4.14
C VAL A 42 -8.42 2.78 -5.35
N MET A 43 -7.29 2.19 -5.72
CA MET A 43 -6.52 2.59 -6.90
C MET A 43 -6.70 1.57 -8.02
N VAL A 44 -7.13 2.03 -9.19
CA VAL A 44 -7.41 1.20 -10.36
C VAL A 44 -6.75 1.79 -11.60
N GLU A 45 -6.12 0.95 -12.38
CA GLU A 45 -5.63 1.34 -13.71
C GLU A 45 -6.75 1.17 -14.73
N VAL A 46 -6.99 2.19 -15.55
CA VAL A 46 -7.92 2.11 -16.68
C VAL A 46 -7.13 2.36 -17.96
N LYS A 47 -7.21 1.45 -18.89
CA LYS A 47 -6.48 1.46 -20.16
C LYS A 47 -7.33 0.96 -21.32
N GLY A 48 -6.77 1.01 -22.54
CA GLY A 48 -7.44 0.59 -23.77
C GLY A 48 -7.94 1.75 -24.62
N ASP A 49 -9.06 1.57 -25.32
CA ASP A 49 -9.62 2.53 -26.28
C ASP A 49 -10.45 3.61 -25.60
N ILE A 50 -9.81 4.39 -24.73
CA ILE A 50 -10.43 5.44 -23.92
C ILE A 50 -9.69 6.77 -24.03
N PRO A 51 -10.39 7.91 -23.85
CA PRO A 51 -9.78 9.23 -24.01
C PRO A 51 -8.66 9.53 -22.99
N LYS A 52 -8.77 9.02 -21.77
CA LYS A 52 -7.84 9.31 -20.67
C LYS A 52 -7.41 8.01 -19.98
N PRO A 53 -6.46 7.25 -20.54
CA PRO A 53 -5.89 6.11 -19.84
C PRO A 53 -5.04 6.59 -18.66
N GLY A 54 -5.07 5.84 -17.54
CA GLY A 54 -4.30 6.21 -16.36
C GLY A 54 -4.71 5.47 -15.10
N ILE A 55 -4.13 5.90 -13.96
CA ILE A 55 -4.45 5.38 -12.65
C ILE A 55 -5.43 6.33 -11.98
N TYR A 56 -6.52 5.78 -11.48
CA TYR A 56 -7.60 6.51 -10.82
C TYR A 56 -7.70 6.10 -9.36
N THR A 57 -7.86 7.10 -8.49
CA THR A 57 -7.99 6.91 -7.05
C THR A 57 -9.40 7.28 -6.62
N PHE A 58 -10.05 6.39 -5.89
CA PHE A 58 -11.39 6.56 -5.36
C PHE A 58 -11.34 6.60 -3.84
N GLU A 59 -11.88 7.63 -3.24
CA GLU A 59 -11.97 7.81 -1.77
C GLU A 59 -13.04 6.93 -1.12
N SER A 60 -13.51 5.92 -1.82
CA SER A 60 -14.59 5.05 -1.37
C SER A 60 -14.26 3.58 -1.63
N ALA A 61 -14.55 2.74 -0.65
CA ALA A 61 -14.51 1.28 -0.81
C ALA A 61 -15.53 0.77 -1.86
N THR A 62 -16.38 1.63 -2.40
CA THR A 62 -17.43 1.32 -3.38
C THR A 62 -17.11 1.79 -4.79
N ALA A 63 -15.83 1.85 -5.17
CA ALA A 63 -15.44 2.13 -6.56
C ALA A 63 -16.07 1.10 -7.51
N THR A 64 -16.74 1.56 -8.56
CA THR A 64 -17.37 0.70 -9.56
C THR A 64 -16.75 0.88 -10.94
N VAL A 65 -16.96 -0.10 -11.81
CA VAL A 65 -16.55 -0.05 -13.22
C VAL A 65 -17.11 1.19 -13.91
N ALA A 66 -18.39 1.54 -13.66
CA ALA A 66 -19.02 2.71 -14.23
C ALA A 66 -18.29 4.01 -13.83
N MET A 67 -17.95 4.15 -12.54
CA MET A 67 -17.22 5.33 -12.06
C MET A 67 -15.83 5.45 -12.68
N ALA A 68 -15.12 4.33 -12.80
CA ALA A 68 -13.79 4.32 -13.38
C ALA A 68 -13.82 4.64 -14.89
N ALA A 69 -14.79 4.11 -15.62
CA ALA A 69 -14.98 4.38 -17.03
C ALA A 69 -15.38 5.84 -17.29
N ASP A 70 -16.26 6.39 -16.46
CA ASP A 70 -16.70 7.80 -16.55
C ASP A 70 -15.53 8.77 -16.30
N MET A 71 -14.73 8.55 -15.26
CA MET A 71 -13.52 9.34 -15.00
C MET A 71 -12.50 9.26 -16.13
N ALA A 72 -12.40 8.10 -16.77
CA ALA A 72 -11.55 7.89 -17.94
C ALA A 72 -12.12 8.48 -19.22
N GLY A 73 -13.32 9.08 -19.14
CA GLY A 73 -14.00 9.74 -20.27
C GLY A 73 -14.61 8.77 -21.26
N CYS A 74 -14.87 7.52 -20.84
CA CYS A 74 -15.55 6.56 -21.69
C CYS A 74 -17.05 6.88 -21.76
N SER A 75 -17.47 7.53 -22.82
CA SER A 75 -18.90 7.68 -23.17
C SER A 75 -19.38 6.41 -23.84
N CYS A 76 -19.40 5.31 -23.11
CA CYS A 76 -19.66 3.99 -23.63
C CYS A 76 -20.86 3.35 -22.91
N ASP A 77 -21.65 2.60 -23.64
CA ASP A 77 -22.78 1.87 -23.09
C ASP A 77 -22.28 0.56 -22.47
N ILE A 78 -21.98 0.61 -21.17
CA ILE A 78 -21.50 -0.55 -20.40
C ILE A 78 -22.71 -1.31 -19.89
N PRO A 79 -22.81 -2.63 -20.11
CA PRO A 79 -23.87 -3.45 -19.54
C PRO A 79 -24.01 -3.24 -18.02
N ALA A 80 -25.23 -3.12 -17.53
CA ALA A 80 -25.53 -2.71 -16.16
C ALA A 80 -24.98 -3.68 -15.08
N ASP A 81 -24.84 -4.94 -15.41
CA ASP A 81 -24.23 -5.98 -14.56
C ASP A 81 -22.72 -5.73 -14.38
N ILE A 82 -22.02 -5.36 -15.45
CA ILE A 82 -20.58 -5.02 -15.40
C ILE A 82 -20.38 -3.64 -14.78
N ALA A 83 -21.22 -2.67 -15.16
CA ALA A 83 -21.13 -1.29 -14.66
C ALA A 83 -21.17 -1.18 -13.12
N ARG A 84 -21.95 -2.04 -12.47
CA ARG A 84 -22.10 -2.10 -11.00
C ARG A 84 -21.06 -2.93 -10.29
N GLN A 85 -20.20 -3.61 -11.02
CA GLN A 85 -19.16 -4.46 -10.42
C GLN A 85 -18.20 -3.59 -9.62
N GLN A 86 -17.96 -3.99 -8.36
CA GLN A 86 -17.01 -3.31 -7.49
C GLN A 86 -15.57 -3.60 -7.89
N LEU A 87 -14.73 -2.61 -7.75
CA LEU A 87 -13.31 -2.67 -8.05
C LEU A 87 -12.51 -2.73 -6.75
N ALA A 88 -11.48 -3.56 -6.76
CA ALA A 88 -10.50 -3.63 -5.69
C ALA A 88 -9.22 -2.86 -6.07
N SER A 89 -8.48 -2.42 -5.06
CA SER A 89 -7.19 -1.76 -5.27
C SER A 89 -6.22 -2.70 -5.97
N GLY A 90 -5.44 -2.16 -6.92
CA GLY A 90 -4.50 -2.94 -7.72
C GLY A 90 -5.10 -3.65 -8.94
N GLN A 91 -6.40 -3.50 -9.19
CA GLN A 91 -7.01 -4.01 -10.42
C GLN A 91 -6.72 -3.11 -11.62
N SER A 92 -6.72 -3.70 -12.82
CA SER A 92 -6.72 -2.98 -14.09
C SER A 92 -7.97 -3.30 -14.88
N LEU A 93 -8.50 -2.27 -15.55
CA LEU A 93 -9.61 -2.35 -16.50
C LEU A 93 -9.04 -2.06 -17.89
N ASP A 94 -9.18 -3.00 -18.80
CA ASP A 94 -8.82 -2.84 -20.21
C ASP A 94 -10.12 -2.72 -21.02
N ILE A 95 -10.44 -1.51 -21.47
CA ILE A 95 -11.66 -1.18 -22.19
C ILE A 95 -11.35 -1.17 -23.68
N LEU A 96 -11.81 -2.18 -24.39
CA LEU A 96 -11.58 -2.35 -25.81
C LEU A 96 -12.87 -2.11 -26.60
N ARG A 97 -12.76 -1.33 -27.66
CA ARG A 97 -13.86 -1.08 -28.58
C ARG A 97 -13.69 -1.94 -29.82
N ASN A 98 -14.74 -2.66 -30.18
CA ASN A 98 -14.81 -3.46 -31.40
C ASN A 98 -16.10 -3.16 -32.17
N GLU A 99 -16.26 -3.76 -33.33
CA GLU A 99 -17.46 -3.60 -34.19
C GLU A 99 -18.76 -4.05 -33.53
N GLN A 100 -18.68 -4.92 -32.51
CA GLN A 100 -19.82 -5.48 -31.78
C GLN A 100 -20.15 -4.69 -30.49
N GLY A 101 -19.34 -3.67 -30.16
CA GLY A 101 -19.52 -2.85 -28.96
C GLY A 101 -18.26 -2.75 -28.11
N ILE A 102 -18.44 -2.81 -26.79
CA ILE A 102 -17.37 -2.67 -25.81
C ILE A 102 -17.12 -3.99 -25.10
N THR A 103 -15.85 -4.34 -25.01
CA THR A 103 -15.37 -5.46 -24.19
C THR A 103 -14.54 -4.92 -23.05
N ILE A 104 -14.88 -5.27 -21.82
CA ILE A 104 -14.10 -4.92 -20.61
C ILE A 104 -13.38 -6.18 -20.14
N ARG A 105 -12.06 -6.09 -20.03
CA ARG A 105 -11.23 -7.13 -19.44
C ARG A 105 -10.71 -6.67 -18.09
N PHE A 106 -10.90 -7.52 -17.10
CA PHE A 106 -10.34 -7.31 -15.78
C PHE A 106 -8.96 -7.94 -15.70
N GLY A 107 -8.03 -7.25 -15.09
CA GLY A 107 -6.69 -7.71 -14.86
C GLY A 107 -6.13 -7.17 -13.54
N ARG A 108 -4.85 -7.39 -13.34
CA ARG A 108 -4.07 -6.82 -12.25
C ARG A 108 -3.13 -5.76 -12.82
N MET A 109 -2.89 -4.70 -12.06
CA MET A 109 -1.83 -3.74 -12.39
C MET A 109 -0.47 -4.46 -12.45
N PRO A 110 0.45 -4.06 -13.35
CA PRO A 110 1.84 -4.53 -13.33
C PRO A 110 2.49 -4.29 -11.96
N GLY A 111 3.38 -5.19 -11.53
CA GLY A 111 4.03 -5.11 -10.21
C GLY A 111 4.80 -3.81 -10.00
N GLU A 112 5.43 -3.28 -11.03
CA GLU A 112 6.11 -1.98 -11.00
C GLU A 112 5.14 -0.83 -10.70
N VAL A 113 3.94 -0.87 -11.27
CA VAL A 113 2.90 0.14 -11.06
C VAL A 113 2.32 0.01 -9.65
N LEU A 114 2.07 -1.23 -9.18
CA LEU A 114 1.61 -1.47 -7.81
C LEU A 114 2.58 -0.86 -6.79
N LEU A 115 3.87 -1.18 -6.90
CA LEU A 115 4.89 -0.67 -5.98
C LEU A 115 5.06 0.85 -6.07
N ALA A 116 4.97 1.43 -7.28
CA ALA A 116 5.02 2.89 -7.46
C ALA A 116 3.82 3.60 -6.81
N CYS A 117 2.66 2.94 -6.76
CA CYS A 117 1.46 3.43 -6.06
C CYS A 117 1.47 3.14 -4.55
N GLY A 118 2.52 2.52 -4.02
CA GLY A 118 2.57 2.11 -2.61
C GLY A 118 1.69 0.92 -2.28
N LEU A 119 1.21 0.20 -3.30
CA LEU A 119 0.46 -1.04 -3.14
C LEU A 119 1.42 -2.24 -3.02
N LYS A 120 0.95 -3.31 -2.40
CA LYS A 120 1.75 -4.50 -2.16
C LYS A 120 1.60 -5.53 -3.29
N LEU A 121 2.61 -6.36 -3.45
CA LEU A 121 2.56 -7.53 -4.31
C LEU A 121 2.01 -8.72 -3.54
N ASP A 122 1.14 -9.48 -4.18
CA ASP A 122 0.69 -10.74 -3.58
C ASP A 122 1.77 -11.82 -3.70
N LEU A 123 2.19 -12.32 -2.56
CA LEU A 123 3.28 -13.30 -2.42
C LEU A 123 3.02 -14.60 -3.21
N ASN A 124 1.77 -14.98 -3.34
CA ASN A 124 1.37 -16.21 -4.03
C ASN A 124 1.28 -16.07 -5.55
N SER A 125 1.11 -14.85 -6.07
CA SER A 125 0.91 -14.62 -7.50
C SER A 125 2.01 -13.80 -8.19
N ALA A 126 2.79 -13.00 -7.43
CA ALA A 126 3.85 -12.16 -8.01
C ALA A 126 4.87 -12.99 -8.80
N SER A 127 5.26 -12.53 -9.99
CA SER A 127 6.30 -13.18 -10.80
C SER A 127 7.70 -13.01 -10.15
N LEU A 128 8.67 -13.80 -10.62
CA LEU A 128 10.05 -13.64 -10.20
C LEU A 128 10.56 -12.22 -10.44
N ASP A 129 10.26 -11.68 -11.63
CA ASP A 129 10.68 -10.35 -12.03
C ASP A 129 10.04 -9.26 -11.17
N GLU A 130 8.75 -9.41 -10.83
CA GLU A 130 8.07 -8.50 -9.91
C GLU A 130 8.66 -8.53 -8.49
N LEU A 131 9.00 -9.71 -7.97
CA LEU A 131 9.66 -9.83 -6.67
C LEU A 131 11.03 -9.15 -6.67
N LEU A 132 11.77 -9.17 -7.77
CA LEU A 132 13.06 -8.50 -7.92
C LEU A 132 12.97 -6.96 -7.96
N LEU A 133 11.78 -6.39 -8.16
CA LEU A 133 11.56 -4.95 -8.04
C LEU A 133 11.60 -4.46 -6.59
N ILE A 134 11.41 -5.37 -5.62
CA ILE A 134 11.41 -5.02 -4.20
C ILE A 134 12.83 -4.63 -3.76
N PRO A 135 13.02 -3.49 -3.09
CA PRO A 135 14.33 -3.06 -2.62
C PRO A 135 15.03 -4.13 -1.78
N GLN A 136 16.30 -4.41 -2.09
CA GLN A 136 17.15 -5.39 -1.41
C GLN A 136 16.68 -6.87 -1.55
N MET A 137 15.71 -7.16 -2.41
CA MET A 137 15.36 -8.54 -2.75
C MET A 137 16.52 -9.18 -3.52
N ARG A 138 16.99 -10.32 -3.03
CA ARG A 138 18.03 -11.11 -3.70
C ARG A 138 17.39 -12.14 -4.60
N SER A 139 18.04 -12.43 -5.73
CA SER A 139 17.54 -13.40 -6.72
C SER A 139 17.34 -14.80 -6.12
N GLU A 140 18.21 -15.21 -5.20
CA GLU A 140 18.09 -16.52 -4.55
C GLU A 140 16.85 -16.60 -3.64
N ILE A 141 16.52 -15.48 -2.95
CA ILE A 141 15.33 -15.40 -2.11
C ILE A 141 14.07 -15.40 -2.98
N ALA A 142 14.05 -14.56 -4.02
CA ALA A 142 12.92 -14.49 -4.94
C ALA A 142 12.64 -15.85 -5.63
N ALA A 143 13.71 -16.53 -6.06
CA ALA A 143 13.58 -17.87 -6.63
C ALA A 143 13.02 -18.88 -5.62
N SER A 144 13.52 -18.85 -4.37
CA SER A 144 13.03 -19.74 -3.30
C SER A 144 11.55 -19.49 -2.97
N ILE A 145 11.10 -18.21 -3.01
CA ILE A 145 9.69 -17.86 -2.82
C ILE A 145 8.83 -18.54 -3.90
N VAL A 146 9.25 -18.38 -5.17
CA VAL A 146 8.51 -18.93 -6.31
C VAL A 146 8.50 -20.45 -6.30
N GLU A 147 9.60 -21.08 -5.93
CA GLU A 147 9.74 -22.55 -5.86
C GLU A 147 8.82 -23.12 -4.78
N ARG A 148 8.94 -22.61 -3.55
CA ARG A 148 8.19 -23.14 -2.41
C ARG A 148 6.66 -23.02 -2.58
N ARG A 149 6.16 -21.93 -3.16
CA ARG A 149 4.70 -21.76 -3.36
C ARG A 149 4.10 -22.77 -4.34
N ARG A 150 4.92 -23.45 -5.17
CA ARG A 150 4.44 -24.53 -6.05
C ARG A 150 4.04 -25.78 -5.26
N GLU A 151 4.70 -25.99 -4.11
CA GLU A 151 4.39 -27.11 -3.22
C GLU A 151 3.28 -26.73 -2.25
N LYS A 152 3.37 -25.56 -1.64
CA LYS A 152 2.38 -25.05 -0.69
C LYS A 152 2.33 -23.51 -0.78
N ALA A 153 1.12 -22.97 -0.97
CA ALA A 153 0.89 -21.53 -0.92
C ALA A 153 1.35 -20.95 0.42
N TRP A 154 1.83 -19.72 0.38
CA TRP A 154 2.16 -18.94 1.57
C TRP A 154 0.89 -18.54 2.31
N GLU A 155 0.87 -18.69 3.63
CA GLU A 155 -0.27 -18.33 4.48
C GLU A 155 -0.09 -16.93 5.07
N GLN A 156 1.17 -16.53 5.34
CA GLN A 156 1.53 -15.22 5.85
C GLN A 156 2.94 -14.82 5.39
N VAL A 157 3.21 -13.52 5.38
CA VAL A 157 4.52 -13.01 4.94
C VAL A 157 5.64 -13.40 5.92
N ASP A 158 5.32 -13.60 7.19
CA ASP A 158 6.28 -14.04 8.20
C ASP A 158 6.83 -15.45 7.96
N ASP A 159 6.11 -16.29 7.22
CA ASP A 159 6.59 -17.63 6.83
C ASP A 159 7.84 -17.56 5.93
N LEU A 160 8.14 -16.39 5.36
CA LEU A 160 9.39 -16.18 4.62
C LEU A 160 10.66 -16.43 5.45
N THR A 161 10.55 -16.42 6.78
CA THR A 161 11.66 -16.80 7.67
C THR A 161 12.12 -18.26 7.50
N GLU A 162 11.31 -19.12 6.89
CA GLU A 162 11.68 -20.49 6.54
C GLU A 162 12.70 -20.53 5.38
N ILE A 163 12.81 -19.45 4.60
CA ILE A 163 13.78 -19.36 3.50
C ILE A 163 15.18 -19.07 4.06
N ARG A 164 16.14 -19.86 3.65
CA ARG A 164 17.53 -19.64 4.05
C ARG A 164 18.02 -18.24 3.68
N GLY A 165 18.45 -17.48 4.68
CA GLY A 165 18.95 -16.12 4.51
C GLY A 165 17.88 -15.02 4.69
N VAL A 166 16.65 -15.40 5.04
CA VAL A 166 15.61 -14.47 5.48
C VAL A 166 15.45 -14.58 6.98
N GLY A 167 15.94 -13.60 7.71
CA GLY A 167 15.71 -13.47 9.16
C GLY A 167 14.47 -12.64 9.47
N SER A 168 14.02 -12.64 10.72
CA SER A 168 12.82 -11.89 11.16
C SER A 168 12.84 -10.41 10.76
N LYS A 169 14.01 -9.74 10.85
CA LYS A 169 14.13 -8.34 10.41
C LYS A 169 13.93 -8.15 8.91
N THR A 170 14.34 -9.13 8.11
CA THR A 170 14.15 -9.10 6.65
C THR A 170 12.69 -9.37 6.31
N ALA A 171 12.09 -10.39 6.92
CA ALA A 171 10.66 -10.68 6.76
C ALA A 171 9.79 -9.46 7.11
N GLN A 172 10.07 -8.80 8.24
CA GLN A 172 9.36 -7.59 8.64
C GLN A 172 9.46 -6.45 7.61
N LYS A 173 10.64 -6.23 7.02
CA LYS A 173 10.79 -5.24 5.94
C LYS A 173 10.04 -5.64 4.67
N LEU A 174 9.95 -6.92 4.38
CA LEU A 174 9.22 -7.43 3.21
C LEU A 174 7.70 -7.27 3.36
N GLN A 175 7.17 -7.19 4.57
CA GLN A 175 5.76 -6.90 4.84
C GLN A 175 5.31 -5.51 4.31
N ASP A 176 6.25 -4.58 4.12
CA ASP A 176 5.93 -3.27 3.54
C ASP A 176 5.62 -3.39 2.04
N TYR A 177 6.09 -4.44 1.37
CA TYR A 177 5.98 -4.64 -0.08
C TYR A 177 5.16 -5.87 -0.48
N LEU A 178 4.96 -6.81 0.46
CA LEU A 178 4.29 -8.08 0.21
C LEU A 178 3.04 -8.22 1.07
N GLU A 179 2.05 -8.87 0.52
CA GLU A 179 0.83 -9.28 1.22
C GLU A 179 0.38 -10.66 0.76
N ILE A 180 -0.56 -11.23 1.49
CA ILE A 180 -1.31 -12.40 1.04
C ILE A 180 -2.69 -11.91 0.64
N SER A 181 -2.96 -11.88 -0.65
CA SER A 181 -4.31 -11.61 -1.10
C SER A 181 -5.22 -12.81 -0.81
N PRO A 182 -6.41 -12.60 -0.26
CA PRO A 182 -7.37 -13.70 -0.18
C PRO A 182 -7.58 -14.22 -1.60
N LEU A 183 -7.50 -15.53 -1.78
CA LEU A 183 -7.71 -16.21 -3.05
C LEU A 183 -9.14 -15.93 -3.54
N ASN A 184 -9.38 -14.72 -4.03
CA ASN A 184 -10.59 -14.39 -4.75
C ASN A 184 -10.47 -15.06 -6.11
N GLY A 185 -11.20 -16.18 -6.23
CA GLY A 185 -11.17 -17.05 -7.37
C GLY A 185 -11.21 -16.30 -8.70
N GLN A 186 -10.08 -16.33 -9.38
CA GLN A 186 -10.12 -16.26 -10.85
C GLN A 186 -10.71 -17.60 -11.33
N ARG A 187 -12.00 -17.61 -11.55
CA ARG A 187 -12.65 -18.59 -12.40
C ARG A 187 -13.06 -17.94 -13.70
#